data_d43087852a18164723868caea7b1256a
#
_entry.id   d43087852a18164723868caea7b1256a
#
_cell.length_a   1.000
_cell.length_b   1.000
_cell.length_c   1.000
_cell.angle_alpha   90.00
_cell.angle_beta   90.00
_cell.angle_gamma   90.00
#
_symmetry.space_group_name_H-M   'P 1'
#
loop_
_entity.id
_entity.type
_entity.pdbx_description
1 polymer ?
#
loop_
_entity_poly.entity_id
_entity_poly.type
_entity_poly.pdbx_seq_one_letter_code
_entity_poly.pdbx_strand_id
1 'polypeptide(L)'
;PVSGHGHRRKMANHEMNVIVTGGDGDGYGIGGNHFTHTARRNTDLTYIVMNNQIYGLTTGQVSPTSSIGMNTKSTPFGNVEQPINPITSAIMNGATFVARAYSGDVRHMADLFQQGIRHKGFSIIDVFSPCVTFNLTNTHDFFKERVKKLEDENHDPSDWKTACEKAMLFGDTIYT
;
A
#
# COMPACT_ATOMS: atom_id res chain seq x y z
N PRO A 1 -5.31 9.84 11.78
CA PRO A 1 -4.63 9.21 10.64
C PRO A 1 -3.35 9.96 10.27
N VAL A 2 -2.24 9.24 10.11
CA VAL A 2 -0.91 9.85 9.90
C VAL A 2 -0.81 10.64 8.60
N SER A 3 -1.51 10.24 7.54
CA SER A 3 -1.55 10.96 6.25
C SER A 3 -2.09 12.39 6.38
N GLY A 4 -3.09 12.62 7.22
CA GLY A 4 -3.61 13.96 7.49
C GLY A 4 -2.61 14.87 8.21
N HIS A 5 -1.77 14.32 9.08
CA HIS A 5 -0.68 15.09 9.73
C HIS A 5 0.41 15.47 8.74
N GLY A 6 0.78 14.55 7.84
CA GLY A 6 1.75 14.82 6.76
C GLY A 6 1.30 15.94 5.85
N HIS A 7 0.05 15.88 5.39
CA HIS A 7 -0.54 16.92 4.55
C HIS A 7 -0.46 18.33 5.21
N ARG A 8 -0.87 18.44 6.48
CA ARG A 8 -0.79 19.74 7.21
C ARG A 8 0.64 20.26 7.33
N ARG A 9 1.63 19.38 7.59
CA ARG A 9 3.05 19.77 7.68
C ARG A 9 3.57 20.30 6.35
N LYS A 10 3.25 19.63 5.24
CA LYS A 10 3.65 20.08 3.90
C LYS A 10 3.03 21.42 3.54
N MET A 11 1.76 21.65 3.90
CA MET A 11 1.08 22.93 3.70
C MET A 11 1.68 24.07 4.54
N ALA A 12 2.24 23.76 5.71
CA ALA A 12 2.90 24.75 6.57
C ALA A 12 4.32 25.11 6.07
N ASN A 13 5.00 24.18 5.40
CA ASN A 13 6.32 24.40 4.82
C ASN A 13 6.49 23.57 3.53
N HIS A 14 6.38 24.25 2.39
CA HIS A 14 6.45 23.63 1.05
C HIS A 14 7.85 23.13 0.66
N GLU A 15 8.90 23.60 1.32
CA GLU A 15 10.28 23.14 1.05
C GLU A 15 10.62 21.85 1.78
N MET A 16 9.84 21.50 2.81
CA MET A 16 10.07 20.29 3.60
C MET A 16 9.79 19.01 2.80
N ASN A 17 10.73 18.05 2.82
CA ASN A 17 10.45 16.69 2.40
C ASN A 17 9.66 15.99 3.51
N VAL A 18 8.43 15.62 3.21
CA VAL A 18 7.53 14.98 4.17
C VAL A 18 7.37 13.52 3.82
N ILE A 19 7.83 12.66 4.71
CA ILE A 19 7.62 11.20 4.63
C ILE A 19 6.64 10.83 5.73
N VAL A 20 5.62 10.11 5.35
CA VAL A 20 4.57 9.58 6.25
C VAL A 20 4.65 8.06 6.22
N THR A 21 4.65 7.44 7.39
CA THR A 21 4.59 5.98 7.50
C THR A 21 3.39 5.57 8.33
N GLY A 22 2.72 4.50 7.92
CA GLY A 22 1.55 3.96 8.63
C GLY A 22 1.27 2.52 8.27
N GLY A 23 0.33 1.88 8.95
CA GLY A 23 -0.20 0.57 8.58
C GLY A 23 -1.40 0.69 7.65
N ASP A 24 -1.76 -0.42 7.00
CA ASP A 24 -2.93 -0.53 6.12
C ASP A 24 -4.25 -0.22 6.86
N GLY A 25 -4.38 -0.66 8.10
CA GLY A 25 -5.55 -0.37 8.92
C GLY A 25 -5.72 1.13 9.23
N ASP A 26 -4.63 1.85 9.54
CA ASP A 26 -4.68 3.32 9.70
C ASP A 26 -4.89 4.02 8.35
N GLY A 27 -4.13 3.61 7.34
CA GLY A 27 -4.10 4.31 6.04
C GLY A 27 -5.37 4.16 5.24
N TYR A 28 -5.91 2.97 5.16
CA TYR A 28 -7.02 2.62 4.27
C TYR A 28 -8.35 2.41 5.00
N GLY A 29 -8.31 2.20 6.33
CA GLY A 29 -9.47 2.16 7.20
C GLY A 29 -9.84 3.57 7.68
N ILE A 30 -9.45 3.91 8.91
CA ILE A 30 -9.77 5.21 9.54
C ILE A 30 -9.22 6.38 8.71
N GLY A 31 -8.06 6.21 8.08
CA GLY A 31 -7.40 7.20 7.23
C GLY A 31 -7.88 7.29 5.79
N GLY A 32 -8.80 6.45 5.34
CA GLY A 32 -9.19 6.32 3.94
C GLY A 32 -9.58 7.65 3.27
N ASN A 33 -10.34 8.49 3.95
CA ASN A 33 -10.67 9.82 3.43
C ASN A 33 -9.44 10.74 3.31
N HIS A 34 -8.52 10.69 4.28
CA HIS A 34 -7.28 11.47 4.21
C HIS A 34 -6.39 10.98 3.06
N PHE A 35 -6.29 9.66 2.87
CA PHE A 35 -5.58 9.06 1.75
C PHE A 35 -6.14 9.55 0.40
N THR A 36 -7.44 9.37 0.17
CA THR A 36 -8.14 9.80 -1.04
C THR A 36 -7.93 11.29 -1.33
N HIS A 37 -8.12 12.15 -0.32
CA HIS A 37 -7.99 13.59 -0.51
C HIS A 37 -6.55 14.07 -0.67
N THR A 38 -5.57 13.37 -0.10
CA THR A 38 -4.14 13.68 -0.31
C THR A 38 -3.73 13.31 -1.73
N ALA A 39 -4.15 12.15 -2.24
CA ALA A 39 -3.96 11.72 -3.61
C ALA A 39 -4.61 12.70 -4.61
N ARG A 40 -5.89 13.01 -4.43
CA ARG A 40 -6.64 13.93 -5.29
C ARG A 40 -6.03 15.34 -5.37
N ARG A 41 -5.44 15.81 -4.28
CA ARG A 41 -4.76 17.12 -4.24
C ARG A 41 -3.32 17.06 -4.74
N ASN A 42 -2.84 15.87 -5.03
CA ASN A 42 -1.45 15.59 -5.40
C ASN A 42 -0.45 16.29 -4.47
N THR A 43 -0.69 16.22 -3.17
CA THR A 43 0.16 16.89 -2.16
C THR A 43 1.57 16.31 -2.20
N ASP A 44 2.58 17.15 -2.37
CA ASP A 44 3.99 16.74 -2.43
C ASP A 44 4.46 16.15 -1.09
N LEU A 45 4.20 14.86 -0.92
CA LEU A 45 4.66 14.03 0.20
C LEU A 45 4.74 12.56 -0.21
N THR A 46 5.57 11.81 0.49
CA THR A 46 5.70 10.35 0.29
C THR A 46 4.98 9.61 1.42
N TYR A 47 4.04 8.76 1.07
CA TYR A 47 3.32 7.91 2.01
C TYR A 47 3.73 6.45 1.83
N ILE A 48 4.36 5.88 2.85
CA ILE A 48 4.78 4.47 2.90
C ILE A 48 3.81 3.73 3.82
N VAL A 49 3.10 2.77 3.28
CA VAL A 49 2.14 1.95 4.04
C VAL A 49 2.69 0.56 4.24
N MET A 50 2.91 0.18 5.49
CA MET A 50 3.30 -1.17 5.89
C MET A 50 2.04 -2.05 5.90
N ASN A 51 1.77 -2.69 4.76
CA ASN A 51 0.56 -3.47 4.54
C ASN A 51 0.77 -4.92 4.97
N ASN A 52 0.30 -5.28 6.14
CA ASN A 52 0.34 -6.64 6.66
C ASN A 52 -1.01 -7.38 6.57
N GLN A 53 -2.02 -6.71 6.02
CA GLN A 53 -3.36 -7.24 5.77
C GLN A 53 -4.08 -7.74 7.04
N ILE A 54 -3.76 -7.15 8.20
CA ILE A 54 -4.39 -7.49 9.48
C ILE A 54 -4.17 -6.38 10.51
N TYR A 55 -5.10 -6.17 11.44
CA TYR A 55 -4.84 -5.37 12.63
C TYR A 55 -4.00 -6.16 13.64
N GLY A 56 -2.67 -6.03 13.57
CA GLY A 56 -1.74 -6.78 14.42
C GLY A 56 -1.73 -6.29 15.87
N LEU A 57 -1.77 -4.97 16.11
CA LEU A 57 -1.71 -4.38 17.45
C LEU A 57 -2.88 -4.83 18.33
N THR A 58 -4.07 -4.94 17.76
CA THR A 58 -5.29 -5.36 18.45
C THR A 58 -5.52 -6.86 18.43
N THR A 59 -4.47 -7.64 18.15
CA THR A 59 -4.41 -9.11 18.23
C THR A 59 -5.13 -9.86 17.09
N GLY A 60 -5.22 -9.28 15.89
CA GLY A 60 -5.49 -10.04 14.68
C GLY A 60 -6.92 -9.96 14.15
N GLN A 61 -7.53 -8.78 14.12
CA GLN A 61 -8.77 -8.54 13.39
C GLN A 61 -8.48 -8.30 11.90
N VAL A 62 -9.49 -8.51 11.04
CA VAL A 62 -9.41 -8.18 9.63
C VAL A 62 -9.20 -6.68 9.43
N SER A 63 -8.29 -6.31 8.53
CA SER A 63 -8.04 -4.94 8.09
C SER A 63 -8.73 -4.68 6.76
N PRO A 64 -8.78 -3.44 6.27
CA PRO A 64 -9.39 -3.14 4.97
C PRO A 64 -8.77 -3.86 3.77
N THR A 65 -7.57 -4.42 3.90
CA THR A 65 -6.85 -5.15 2.85
C THR A 65 -6.82 -6.66 3.07
N SER A 66 -7.49 -7.17 4.13
CA SER A 66 -7.56 -8.60 4.42
C SER A 66 -8.33 -9.35 3.34
N SER A 67 -7.80 -10.51 2.94
CA SER A 67 -8.42 -11.35 1.91
C SER A 67 -9.79 -11.87 2.32
N ILE A 68 -10.67 -12.08 1.35
CA ILE A 68 -11.93 -12.80 1.56
C ILE A 68 -11.63 -14.21 2.10
N GLY A 69 -12.46 -14.68 3.02
CA GLY A 69 -12.30 -16.00 3.64
C GLY A 69 -11.24 -16.07 4.72
N MET A 70 -10.52 -14.97 5.02
CA MET A 70 -9.50 -14.95 6.06
C MET A 70 -10.12 -15.18 7.44
N ASN A 71 -9.69 -16.24 8.12
CA ASN A 71 -10.14 -16.55 9.47
C ASN A 71 -9.34 -15.78 10.52
N THR A 72 -10.05 -15.10 11.40
CA THR A 72 -9.48 -14.41 12.56
C THR A 72 -10.36 -14.62 13.78
N LYS A 73 -9.94 -14.12 14.94
CA LYS A 73 -10.78 -14.19 16.16
C LYS A 73 -12.12 -13.49 15.99
N SER A 74 -12.17 -12.39 15.21
CA SER A 74 -13.41 -11.65 14.96
C SER A 74 -14.20 -12.17 13.76
N THR A 75 -13.58 -12.95 12.89
CA THR A 75 -14.19 -13.56 11.70
C THR A 75 -13.94 -15.07 11.66
N PRO A 76 -14.48 -15.86 12.61
CA PRO A 76 -14.20 -17.30 12.72
C PRO A 76 -14.75 -18.11 11.54
N PHE A 77 -15.72 -17.57 10.80
CA PHE A 77 -16.29 -18.19 9.59
C PHE A 77 -15.73 -17.60 8.28
N GLY A 78 -14.65 -16.84 8.36
CA GLY A 78 -14.03 -16.15 7.24
C GLY A 78 -14.48 -14.70 7.07
N ASN A 79 -13.57 -13.87 6.55
CA ASN A 79 -13.85 -12.50 6.15
C ASN A 79 -14.77 -12.48 4.93
N VAL A 80 -15.86 -11.73 4.98
CA VAL A 80 -16.84 -11.57 3.87
C VAL A 80 -16.67 -10.25 3.13
N GLU A 81 -15.84 -9.35 3.65
CA GLU A 81 -15.63 -8.02 3.07
C GLU A 81 -14.64 -8.07 1.91
N GLN A 82 -14.92 -7.31 0.85
CA GLN A 82 -14.00 -7.13 -0.26
C GLN A 82 -12.80 -6.29 0.17
N PRO A 83 -11.57 -6.74 -0.08
CA PRO A 83 -10.39 -5.96 0.25
C PRO A 83 -10.29 -4.71 -0.63
N ILE A 84 -9.87 -3.61 -0.02
CA ILE A 84 -9.45 -2.42 -0.77
C ILE A 84 -8.16 -2.75 -1.53
N ASN A 85 -8.11 -2.37 -2.81
CA ASN A 85 -6.86 -2.33 -3.56
C ASN A 85 -6.28 -0.90 -3.49
N PRO A 86 -5.22 -0.68 -2.70
CA PRO A 86 -4.69 0.66 -2.48
C PRO A 86 -4.03 1.25 -3.73
N ILE A 87 -3.47 0.42 -4.60
CA ILE A 87 -2.80 0.86 -5.84
C ILE A 87 -3.83 1.42 -6.82
N THR A 88 -4.87 0.66 -7.14
CA THR A 88 -5.93 1.15 -8.04
C THR A 88 -6.64 2.36 -7.43
N SER A 89 -6.88 2.36 -6.13
CA SER A 89 -7.47 3.51 -5.43
C SER A 89 -6.60 4.76 -5.55
N ALA A 90 -5.27 4.64 -5.41
CA ALA A 90 -4.34 5.76 -5.54
C ALA A 90 -4.35 6.33 -6.97
N ILE A 91 -4.23 5.46 -7.97
CA ILE A 91 -4.23 5.84 -9.39
C ILE A 91 -5.53 6.57 -9.73
N MET A 92 -6.67 6.00 -9.40
CA MET A 92 -8.00 6.57 -9.71
C MET A 92 -8.27 7.89 -8.99
N ASN A 93 -7.62 8.14 -7.86
CA ASN A 93 -7.69 9.40 -7.14
C ASN A 93 -6.60 10.42 -7.56
N GLY A 94 -5.78 10.12 -8.56
CA GLY A 94 -4.85 11.08 -9.16
C GLY A 94 -3.48 11.17 -8.48
N ALA A 95 -3.07 10.14 -7.74
CA ALA A 95 -1.68 10.04 -7.28
C ALA A 95 -0.74 9.94 -8.49
N THR A 96 0.38 10.67 -8.45
CA THR A 96 1.30 10.77 -9.59
C THR A 96 2.54 9.88 -9.47
N PHE A 97 2.76 9.27 -8.31
CA PHE A 97 3.69 8.16 -8.12
C PHE A 97 3.01 7.08 -7.28
N VAL A 98 2.86 5.90 -7.85
CA VAL A 98 2.20 4.76 -7.20
C VAL A 98 3.07 3.52 -7.38
N ALA A 99 3.46 2.92 -6.29
CA ALA A 99 4.28 1.71 -6.31
C ALA A 99 3.82 0.69 -5.27
N ARG A 100 4.11 -0.56 -5.53
CA ARG A 100 3.95 -1.65 -4.58
C ARG A 100 5.32 -2.28 -4.33
N ALA A 101 5.61 -2.60 -3.10
CA ALA A 101 6.86 -3.23 -2.70
C ALA A 101 6.60 -4.49 -1.87
N TYR A 102 7.62 -5.31 -1.74
CA TYR A 102 7.62 -6.44 -0.81
C TYR A 102 8.81 -6.32 0.16
N SER A 103 8.55 -6.39 1.45
CA SER A 103 9.58 -6.23 2.49
C SER A 103 10.68 -7.29 2.46
N GLY A 104 10.45 -8.42 1.80
CA GLY A 104 11.47 -9.45 1.56
C GLY A 104 12.48 -9.10 0.47
N ASP A 105 12.18 -8.14 -0.43
CA ASP A 105 13.15 -7.58 -1.39
C ASP A 105 13.57 -6.17 -0.97
N VAL A 106 14.53 -6.11 -0.05
CA VAL A 106 14.99 -4.87 0.57
C VAL A 106 15.59 -3.90 -0.45
N ARG A 107 16.27 -4.40 -1.50
CA ARG A 107 16.91 -3.55 -2.53
C ARG A 107 15.85 -2.87 -3.37
N HIS A 108 14.93 -3.63 -3.93
CA HIS A 108 13.81 -3.08 -4.72
C HIS A 108 12.98 -2.08 -3.91
N MET A 109 12.63 -2.45 -2.67
CA MET A 109 11.91 -1.56 -1.77
C MET A 109 12.66 -0.23 -1.52
N ALA A 110 13.98 -0.28 -1.30
CA ALA A 110 14.79 0.91 -1.08
C ALA A 110 14.86 1.80 -2.32
N ASP A 111 14.94 1.21 -3.51
CA ASP A 111 14.94 1.95 -4.78
C ASP A 111 13.60 2.65 -5.01
N LEU A 112 12.46 1.98 -4.73
CA LEU A 112 11.13 2.59 -4.81
C LEU A 112 10.96 3.73 -3.79
N PHE A 113 11.48 3.59 -2.57
CA PHE A 113 11.46 4.66 -1.58
C PHE A 113 12.23 5.89 -2.07
N GLN A 114 13.43 5.71 -2.63
CA GLN A 114 14.21 6.81 -3.18
C GLN A 114 13.49 7.52 -4.33
N GLN A 115 12.88 6.76 -5.24
CA GLN A 115 12.10 7.32 -6.35
C GLN A 115 10.89 8.11 -5.82
N GLY A 116 10.12 7.55 -4.89
CA GLY A 116 8.97 8.22 -4.29
C GLY A 116 9.34 9.50 -3.53
N ILE A 117 10.47 9.52 -2.81
CA ILE A 117 10.95 10.71 -2.08
C ILE A 117 11.42 11.82 -3.04
N ARG A 118 11.98 11.46 -4.19
CA ARG A 118 12.43 12.42 -5.21
C ARG A 118 11.30 12.94 -6.08
N HIS A 119 10.20 12.21 -6.16
CA HIS A 119 9.03 12.60 -6.95
C HIS A 119 8.44 13.91 -6.43
N LYS A 120 7.92 14.74 -7.33
CA LYS A 120 7.20 15.97 -7.00
C LYS A 120 5.70 15.74 -7.17
N GLY A 121 5.01 15.68 -6.05
CA GLY A 121 3.60 15.33 -5.93
C GLY A 121 3.39 14.21 -4.92
N PHE A 122 2.20 13.65 -4.91
CA PHE A 122 1.86 12.57 -3.98
C PHE A 122 2.44 11.24 -4.45
N SER A 123 3.29 10.69 -3.60
CA SER A 123 3.86 9.35 -3.76
C SER A 123 3.25 8.40 -2.75
N ILE A 124 2.76 7.26 -3.21
CA ILE A 124 2.38 6.15 -2.33
C ILE A 124 3.19 4.91 -2.66
N ILE A 125 3.70 4.25 -1.63
CA ILE A 125 4.36 2.96 -1.72
C ILE A 125 3.66 2.01 -0.73
N ASP A 126 2.88 1.07 -1.27
CA ASP A 126 2.22 0.02 -0.50
C ASP A 126 3.17 -1.16 -0.35
N VAL A 127 3.63 -1.42 0.87
CA VAL A 127 4.65 -2.43 1.16
C VAL A 127 4.00 -3.67 1.75
N PHE A 128 3.96 -4.77 1.01
CA PHE A 128 3.62 -6.06 1.62
C PHE A 128 4.63 -6.42 2.69
N SER A 129 4.16 -6.38 3.94
CA SER A 129 4.96 -6.61 5.15
C SER A 129 4.26 -7.65 6.03
N PRO A 130 4.39 -8.95 5.72
CA PRO A 130 3.65 -10.02 6.39
C PRO A 130 3.76 -9.97 7.92
N CYS A 131 2.62 -10.06 8.60
CA CYS A 131 2.58 -10.21 10.05
C CYS A 131 2.81 -11.67 10.43
N VAL A 132 4.00 -12.01 10.91
CA VAL A 132 4.37 -13.40 11.25
C VAL A 132 3.59 -13.99 12.43
N THR A 133 2.90 -13.15 13.21
CA THR A 133 2.18 -13.58 14.40
C THR A 133 0.71 -13.87 14.15
N PHE A 134 0.04 -13.02 13.38
CA PHE A 134 -1.42 -13.06 13.25
C PHE A 134 -1.91 -13.35 11.84
N ASN A 135 -1.12 -13.06 10.79
CA ASN A 135 -1.48 -13.37 9.42
C ASN A 135 -0.79 -14.66 8.97
N LEU A 136 -1.48 -15.77 9.15
CA LEU A 136 -0.96 -17.09 8.78
C LEU A 136 -1.28 -17.49 7.33
N THR A 137 -2.01 -16.65 6.60
CA THR A 137 -2.40 -16.88 5.21
C THR A 137 -1.41 -16.24 4.24
N ASN A 138 -1.19 -14.93 4.37
CA ASN A 138 -0.32 -14.15 3.48
C ASN A 138 1.06 -13.98 4.14
N THR A 139 1.80 -15.09 4.18
CA THR A 139 3.13 -15.20 4.82
C THR A 139 4.25 -14.70 3.90
N HIS A 140 5.48 -14.64 4.41
CA HIS A 140 6.65 -14.37 3.58
C HIS A 140 6.83 -15.39 2.45
N ASP A 141 6.59 -16.67 2.70
CA ASP A 141 6.68 -17.71 1.68
C ASP A 141 5.60 -17.53 0.60
N PHE A 142 4.36 -17.17 1.00
CA PHE A 142 3.29 -16.83 0.05
C PHE A 142 3.72 -15.75 -0.94
N PHE A 143 4.29 -14.65 -0.46
CA PHE A 143 4.72 -13.55 -1.32
C PHE A 143 5.97 -13.91 -2.13
N LYS A 144 6.96 -14.57 -1.53
CA LYS A 144 8.21 -14.93 -2.19
C LYS A 144 8.02 -15.75 -3.46
N GLU A 145 7.01 -16.62 -3.48
CA GLU A 145 6.69 -17.46 -4.64
C GLU A 145 5.94 -16.72 -5.75
N ARG A 146 5.26 -15.61 -5.43
CA ARG A 146 4.27 -14.96 -6.30
C ARG A 146 4.67 -13.57 -6.78
N VAL A 147 5.57 -12.91 -6.06
CA VAL A 147 5.98 -11.54 -6.38
C VAL A 147 6.85 -11.50 -7.63
N LYS A 148 6.48 -10.63 -8.57
CA LYS A 148 7.24 -10.28 -9.77
C LYS A 148 7.37 -8.78 -9.88
N LYS A 149 8.52 -8.31 -10.36
CA LYS A 149 8.76 -6.89 -10.59
C LYS A 149 8.15 -6.45 -11.92
N LEU A 150 7.51 -5.29 -11.94
CA LEU A 150 6.97 -4.72 -13.17
C LEU A 150 8.06 -4.34 -14.16
N GLU A 151 9.21 -3.93 -13.65
CA GLU A 151 10.37 -3.57 -14.45
C GLU A 151 10.88 -4.73 -15.30
N ASP A 152 10.77 -5.97 -14.80
CA ASP A 152 11.19 -7.18 -15.51
C ASP A 152 10.26 -7.51 -16.71
N GLU A 153 9.08 -6.89 -16.78
CA GLU A 153 8.09 -7.11 -17.85
C GLU A 153 7.98 -5.92 -18.83
N ASN A 154 8.94 -5.02 -18.85
CA ASN A 154 8.94 -3.83 -19.71
C ASN A 154 7.65 -3.00 -19.60
N HIS A 155 7.07 -2.92 -18.40
CA HIS A 155 5.89 -2.12 -18.15
C HIS A 155 6.19 -0.62 -18.35
N ASP A 156 5.32 0.06 -19.13
CA ASP A 156 5.36 1.52 -19.22
C ASP A 156 4.69 2.13 -17.98
N PRO A 157 5.42 2.80 -17.08
CA PRO A 157 4.84 3.39 -15.86
C PRO A 157 3.87 4.54 -16.14
N SER A 158 3.80 5.05 -17.38
CA SER A 158 2.82 6.05 -17.78
C SER A 158 1.47 5.45 -18.19
N ASP A 159 1.40 4.16 -18.48
CA ASP A 159 0.16 3.43 -18.81
C ASP A 159 -0.58 3.03 -17.54
N TRP A 160 -1.36 3.98 -17.03
CA TRP A 160 -2.17 3.79 -15.83
C TRP A 160 -3.24 2.68 -15.98
N LYS A 161 -3.72 2.38 -17.18
CA LYS A 161 -4.72 1.32 -17.41
C LYS A 161 -4.12 -0.05 -17.17
N THR A 162 -3.00 -0.34 -17.83
CA THR A 162 -2.25 -1.58 -17.61
C THR A 162 -1.74 -1.68 -16.17
N ALA A 163 -1.34 -0.56 -15.55
CA ALA A 163 -0.98 -0.54 -14.14
C ALA A 163 -2.14 -0.97 -13.23
N CYS A 164 -3.36 -0.48 -13.48
CA CYS A 164 -4.55 -0.91 -12.73
C CYS A 164 -4.87 -2.40 -12.94
N GLU A 165 -4.82 -2.89 -14.19
CA GLU A 165 -5.04 -4.31 -14.49
C GLU A 165 -4.05 -5.21 -13.74
N LYS A 166 -2.75 -4.88 -13.80
CA LYS A 166 -1.71 -5.62 -13.07
C LYS A 166 -1.86 -5.51 -11.54
N ALA A 167 -2.27 -4.34 -11.04
CA ALA A 167 -2.51 -4.13 -9.61
C ALA A 167 -3.67 -4.97 -9.04
N MET A 168 -4.62 -5.35 -9.87
CA MET A 168 -5.76 -6.19 -9.48
C MET A 168 -5.40 -7.67 -9.38
N LEU A 169 -4.27 -8.09 -9.95
CA LEU A 169 -3.81 -9.47 -9.84
C LEU A 169 -3.29 -9.74 -8.43
N PHE A 170 -3.99 -10.63 -7.73
CA PHE A 170 -3.63 -11.09 -6.39
C PHE A 170 -3.97 -12.57 -6.25
N GLY A 171 -3.05 -13.42 -6.71
CA GLY A 171 -3.22 -14.87 -6.76
C GLY A 171 -1.88 -15.54 -7.07
N ASP A 172 -1.78 -16.20 -8.21
CA ASP A 172 -0.54 -16.87 -8.65
C ASP A 172 0.59 -15.89 -9.03
N THR A 173 0.22 -14.66 -9.36
CA THR A 173 1.16 -13.57 -9.63
C THR A 173 0.73 -12.30 -8.91
N ILE A 174 1.68 -11.63 -8.28
CA ILE A 174 1.51 -10.33 -7.61
C ILE A 174 2.62 -9.42 -8.11
N TYR A 175 2.26 -8.28 -8.71
CA TYR A 175 3.25 -7.32 -9.19
C TYR A 175 3.65 -6.30 -8.11
N THR A 176 4.95 -6.07 -8.06
CA THR A 176 5.60 -5.04 -7.22
C THR A 176 6.40 -4.08 -8.06
#